data_1c3652c6938bd8e7a84d8d31b336cc99
#
_entry.id   1c3652c6938bd8e7a84d8d31b336cc99
#
_cell.length_a   1.000
_cell.length_b   1.000
_cell.length_c   1.000
_cell.angle_alpha   90.00
_cell.angle_beta   90.00
_cell.angle_gamma   90.00
#
_symmetry.space_group_name_H-M   'P 1'
#
loop_
_entity.id
_entity.type
_entity.pdbx_description
1 polymer ?
#
loop_
_entity_poly.entity_id
_entity_poly.type
_entity_poly.pdbx_seq_one_letter_code
_entity_poly.pdbx_strand_id
1 'polypeptide(L)'
;MLNSNERMGFIIEYMSSYDEKIKMANKNGLFDAAKMFELFAIEVCNVWFGQKFSNLNDETATYPYVDLISENRELLVQVSTVQDVPTKIKTTLEKIRDSKDKKCSDLKNIVFFVLSNNSIDKVREYSGDNQIGSISFTIKDNLITTNDIITKAQNDLNFQKKLYKVLKDEYENFNINIRKFKGALELSNSGLKNIEGLINGEYEIDRNEFLEKITKDNERYISIQGGAGSGKSVLCKKYVENEKLVLYARAERFLEESHIDDIWGCCIQDVLECINGKKLIFFIDALEFIADCAETKFELLQYLYDMAAQYQNVYIVTSCRTSDKNAFIKLETNFSIKIYEVGDITEDELALLMKQYPIIHKMYKTNSYVDLLKSPFYINLIVSNSMDIDNIGDENSLREYIWKNIICLEEKSRMYSILSNKVIETVEKIVFERARKFMLGIHKDDIDRDIMHALLSEGVIAQQGDYIRLKYDIFEDICFEHYFDKAFDLCKGKYKTFYDEIENLGRCVYRRYQIWISNKMFIQVNRDKFLYSLTFSDEIPQSWKRQTEIGIVKSRFCDNYFEEQGSEILEQGMLFDFVKNINLFAFEGELLHIRQESPQMKLSPIGNGRPCIIRL
;
A
#
# COMPACT_ATOMS: atom_id res chain seq x y z
N MET A 1 5.97 -8.72 -43.34
CA MET A 1 6.53 -7.35 -43.29
C MET A 1 5.58 -6.44 -44.06
N LEU A 2 5.17 -5.32 -43.47
CA LEU A 2 4.37 -4.32 -44.20
C LEU A 2 5.14 -3.75 -45.39
N ASN A 3 4.46 -3.45 -46.47
CA ASN A 3 5.05 -2.75 -47.62
C ASN A 3 5.24 -1.24 -47.29
N SER A 4 5.91 -0.50 -48.19
CA SER A 4 6.20 0.93 -47.97
C SER A 4 4.94 1.78 -47.84
N ASN A 5 3.88 1.47 -48.58
CA ASN A 5 2.63 2.23 -48.55
C ASN A 5 1.87 1.99 -47.24
N GLU A 6 1.86 0.76 -46.74
CA GLU A 6 1.23 0.44 -45.43
C GLU A 6 1.96 1.11 -44.29
N ARG A 7 3.30 1.14 -44.28
CA ARG A 7 4.06 1.91 -43.27
C ARG A 7 3.79 3.40 -43.35
N MET A 8 3.71 3.91 -44.57
CA MET A 8 3.44 5.33 -44.77
C MET A 8 2.03 5.71 -44.28
N GLY A 9 1.01 4.89 -44.59
CA GLY A 9 -0.34 5.05 -44.07
C GLY A 9 -0.37 5.11 -42.56
N PHE A 10 0.33 4.19 -41.89
CA PHE A 10 0.44 4.19 -40.42
C PHE A 10 1.11 5.47 -39.89
N ILE A 11 2.25 5.89 -40.50
CA ILE A 11 2.96 7.11 -40.08
C ILE A 11 2.05 8.34 -40.18
N ILE A 12 1.32 8.50 -41.30
CA ILE A 12 0.42 9.63 -41.51
C ILE A 12 -0.70 9.63 -40.48
N GLU A 13 -1.36 8.49 -40.30
CA GLU A 13 -2.46 8.35 -39.33
C GLU A 13 -1.99 8.63 -37.89
N TYR A 14 -0.84 8.04 -37.51
CA TYR A 14 -0.29 8.23 -36.18
C TYR A 14 0.07 9.68 -35.90
N MET A 15 0.86 10.31 -36.78
CA MET A 15 1.32 11.68 -36.62
C MET A 15 0.16 12.68 -36.63
N SER A 16 -0.86 12.45 -37.45
CA SER A 16 -2.04 13.32 -37.54
C SER A 16 -2.96 13.21 -36.32
N SER A 17 -3.02 12.03 -35.68
CA SER A 17 -3.87 11.78 -34.51
C SER A 17 -3.16 11.96 -33.17
N TYR A 18 -1.84 12.15 -33.17
CA TYR A 18 -1.05 12.17 -31.93
C TYR A 18 -1.43 13.34 -31.00
N ASP A 19 -1.60 14.54 -31.54
CA ASP A 19 -2.03 15.72 -30.78
C ASP A 19 -3.41 15.51 -30.12
N GLU A 20 -4.34 14.86 -30.83
CA GLU A 20 -5.65 14.52 -30.26
C GLU A 20 -5.55 13.48 -29.15
N LYS A 21 -4.68 12.47 -29.31
CA LYS A 21 -4.44 11.45 -28.28
C LYS A 21 -3.88 12.05 -27.00
N ILE A 22 -2.90 12.95 -27.09
CA ILE A 22 -2.33 13.65 -25.93
C ILE A 22 -3.38 14.52 -25.25
N LYS A 23 -4.16 15.30 -26.01
CA LYS A 23 -5.24 16.12 -25.46
C LYS A 23 -6.30 15.27 -24.75
N MET A 24 -6.61 14.09 -25.29
CA MET A 24 -7.57 13.16 -24.72
C MET A 24 -7.04 12.53 -23.42
N ALA A 25 -5.75 12.13 -23.38
CA ALA A 25 -5.11 11.65 -22.18
C ALA A 25 -5.09 12.70 -21.06
N ASN A 26 -4.77 13.94 -21.43
CA ASN A 26 -4.77 15.07 -20.49
C ASN A 26 -6.17 15.41 -19.96
N LYS A 27 -7.20 15.41 -20.84
CA LYS A 27 -8.60 15.62 -20.45
C LYS A 27 -9.09 14.58 -19.44
N ASN A 28 -8.62 13.35 -19.55
CA ASN A 28 -8.92 12.27 -18.61
C ASN A 28 -8.10 12.38 -17.30
N GLY A 29 -7.23 13.38 -17.17
CA GLY A 29 -6.48 13.64 -15.95
C GLY A 29 -5.39 12.62 -15.60
N LEU A 30 -4.99 11.76 -16.54
CA LEU A 30 -4.08 10.65 -16.28
C LEU A 30 -2.61 11.04 -16.43
N PHE A 31 -2.28 11.86 -17.46
CA PHE A 31 -0.89 12.18 -17.81
C PHE A 31 -0.73 13.67 -18.11
N ASP A 32 0.50 14.17 -17.94
CA ASP A 32 0.89 15.48 -18.43
C ASP A 32 1.18 15.41 -19.93
N ALA A 33 0.40 16.15 -20.74
CA ALA A 33 0.55 16.15 -22.18
C ALA A 33 1.90 16.69 -22.66
N ALA A 34 2.50 17.61 -21.91
CA ALA A 34 3.79 18.19 -22.27
C ALA A 34 4.90 17.15 -22.10
N LYS A 35 4.92 16.45 -20.98
CA LYS A 35 5.92 15.41 -20.71
C LYS A 35 5.83 14.26 -21.71
N MET A 36 4.62 13.81 -22.02
CA MET A 36 4.39 12.79 -23.04
C MET A 36 4.91 13.22 -24.41
N PHE A 37 4.72 14.48 -24.77
CA PHE A 37 5.22 15.00 -26.02
C PHE A 37 6.74 15.14 -26.04
N GLU A 38 7.37 15.51 -24.92
CA GLU A 38 8.82 15.54 -24.80
C GLU A 38 9.45 14.15 -25.00
N LEU A 39 8.91 13.10 -24.36
CA LEU A 39 9.36 11.72 -24.53
C LEU A 39 9.21 11.26 -25.99
N PHE A 40 8.07 11.52 -26.61
CA PHE A 40 7.85 11.23 -28.02
C PHE A 40 8.85 11.98 -28.92
N ALA A 41 9.08 13.26 -28.63
CA ALA A 41 10.00 14.09 -29.40
C ALA A 41 11.46 13.57 -29.32
N ILE A 42 11.89 13.02 -28.19
CA ILE A 42 13.22 12.40 -28.05
C ILE A 42 13.37 11.30 -29.10
N GLU A 43 12.42 10.36 -29.16
CA GLU A 43 12.48 9.23 -30.07
C GLU A 43 12.47 9.65 -31.53
N VAL A 44 11.62 10.62 -31.89
CA VAL A 44 11.59 11.16 -33.26
C VAL A 44 12.88 11.90 -33.59
N CYS A 45 13.42 12.71 -32.67
CA CYS A 45 14.69 13.41 -32.86
C CYS A 45 15.86 12.42 -33.00
N ASN A 46 15.88 11.34 -32.24
CA ASN A 46 16.88 10.27 -32.35
C ASN A 46 16.92 9.71 -33.79
N VAL A 47 15.76 9.47 -34.37
CA VAL A 47 15.66 8.98 -35.78
C VAL A 47 15.97 10.07 -36.77
N TRP A 48 15.52 11.31 -36.53
CA TRP A 48 15.70 12.43 -37.46
C TRP A 48 17.16 12.83 -37.64
N PHE A 49 17.88 12.95 -36.50
CA PHE A 49 19.27 13.41 -36.48
C PHE A 49 20.27 12.27 -36.45
N GLY A 50 19.86 11.03 -36.22
CA GLY A 50 20.74 9.86 -36.14
C GLY A 50 21.66 9.87 -34.92
N GLN A 51 21.32 10.59 -33.87
CA GLN A 51 22.06 10.68 -32.60
C GLN A 51 21.09 10.67 -31.41
N LYS A 52 21.60 10.39 -30.20
CA LYS A 52 20.78 10.34 -28.99
C LYS A 52 20.51 11.74 -28.43
N PHE A 53 19.29 11.90 -27.94
CA PHE A 53 18.83 13.07 -27.20
C PHE A 53 18.40 12.67 -25.78
N SER A 54 18.56 13.58 -24.81
CA SER A 54 18.06 13.47 -23.45
C SER A 54 17.21 14.68 -23.09
N ASN A 55 16.33 14.50 -22.08
CA ASN A 55 15.52 15.58 -21.56
C ASN A 55 16.35 16.40 -20.56
N LEU A 56 16.45 17.68 -20.78
CA LEU A 56 17.16 18.60 -19.88
C LEU A 56 16.43 18.81 -18.54
N ASN A 57 15.13 18.60 -18.52
CA ASN A 57 14.33 18.71 -17.30
C ASN A 57 14.58 17.55 -16.32
N ASP A 58 15.20 16.45 -16.76
CA ASP A 58 15.60 15.33 -15.89
C ASP A 58 16.90 15.65 -15.12
N GLU A 59 17.75 16.54 -15.65
CA GLU A 59 18.98 16.97 -14.98
C GLU A 59 18.76 18.13 -13.96
N THR A 60 17.80 19.01 -14.23
CA THR A 60 17.46 20.15 -13.35
C THR A 60 15.99 20.51 -13.51
N ALA A 61 15.25 20.55 -12.40
CA ALA A 61 13.85 20.95 -12.40
C ALA A 61 13.67 22.32 -13.11
N THR A 62 13.12 22.29 -14.33
CA THR A 62 12.89 23.41 -15.22
C THR A 62 14.15 24.08 -15.80
N TYR A 63 14.70 23.50 -16.85
CA TYR A 63 15.62 24.24 -17.71
C TYR A 63 14.81 25.30 -18.49
N PRO A 64 15.14 26.61 -18.35
CA PRO A 64 14.14 27.65 -18.67
C PRO A 64 13.90 27.92 -20.15
N TYR A 65 14.64 27.26 -21.06
CA TYR A 65 14.65 27.70 -22.47
C TYR A 65 14.46 26.62 -23.52
N VAL A 66 14.82 25.38 -23.24
CA VAL A 66 14.78 24.25 -24.18
C VAL A 66 14.53 22.95 -23.44
N ASP A 67 13.98 21.99 -24.15
CA ASP A 67 13.50 20.73 -23.53
C ASP A 67 14.51 19.61 -23.70
N LEU A 68 15.16 19.49 -24.87
CA LEU A 68 16.04 18.36 -25.21
C LEU A 68 17.43 18.84 -25.61
N ILE A 69 18.43 17.98 -25.33
CA ILE A 69 19.84 18.18 -25.72
C ILE A 69 20.40 16.92 -26.37
N SER A 70 21.20 17.09 -27.44
CA SER A 70 21.92 16.00 -28.07
C SER A 70 23.09 15.51 -27.19
N GLU A 71 23.45 14.23 -27.31
CA GLU A 71 24.55 13.61 -26.55
C GLU A 71 25.90 14.35 -26.72
N ASN A 72 26.17 14.86 -27.91
CA ASN A 72 27.36 15.67 -28.21
C ASN A 72 27.23 17.16 -27.75
N ARG A 73 26.09 17.55 -27.16
CA ARG A 73 25.77 18.90 -26.67
C ARG A 73 25.85 20.02 -27.71
N GLU A 74 25.79 19.70 -29.00
CA GLU A 74 25.85 20.70 -30.07
C GLU A 74 24.47 21.17 -30.55
N LEU A 75 23.42 20.39 -30.28
CA LEU A 75 22.07 20.64 -30.76
C LEU A 75 21.07 20.66 -29.61
N LEU A 76 20.33 21.73 -29.51
CA LEU A 76 19.18 21.89 -28.60
C LEU A 76 17.87 21.74 -29.35
N VAL A 77 16.86 21.18 -28.70
CA VAL A 77 15.52 21.12 -29.27
C VAL A 77 14.51 21.70 -28.29
N GLN A 78 13.74 22.67 -28.76
CA GLN A 78 12.54 23.16 -28.09
C GLN A 78 11.33 22.44 -28.67
N VAL A 79 10.63 21.74 -27.80
CA VAL A 79 9.42 20.98 -28.14
C VAL A 79 8.18 21.83 -27.91
N SER A 80 7.20 21.82 -28.82
CA SER A 80 6.00 22.64 -28.66
C SER A 80 4.76 22.04 -29.32
N THR A 81 3.62 22.12 -28.60
CA THR A 81 2.27 21.83 -29.11
C THR A 81 1.44 23.09 -29.27
N VAL A 82 2.05 24.27 -29.16
CA VAL A 82 1.37 25.57 -29.15
C VAL A 82 0.93 25.95 -30.54
N GLN A 83 -0.26 26.54 -30.67
CA GLN A 83 -0.80 27.03 -31.95
C GLN A 83 -0.09 28.29 -32.47
N ASP A 84 0.37 29.18 -31.58
CA ASP A 84 1.14 30.37 -31.92
C ASP A 84 2.65 30.10 -31.90
N VAL A 85 3.08 29.42 -32.94
CA VAL A 85 4.49 29.02 -33.12
C VAL A 85 5.43 30.23 -33.29
N PRO A 86 5.09 31.31 -34.06
CA PRO A 86 5.94 32.46 -34.17
C PRO A 86 6.27 33.14 -32.84
N THR A 87 5.27 33.35 -31.99
CA THR A 87 5.47 33.94 -30.66
C THR A 87 6.34 33.05 -29.79
N LYS A 88 6.15 31.72 -29.84
CA LYS A 88 6.96 30.77 -29.09
C LYS A 88 8.43 30.82 -29.55
N ILE A 89 8.70 30.82 -30.85
CA ILE A 89 10.05 30.92 -31.40
C ILE A 89 10.71 32.21 -30.87
N LYS A 90 10.04 33.37 -31.09
CA LYS A 90 10.55 34.67 -30.71
C LYS A 90 10.89 34.73 -29.21
N THR A 91 9.95 34.36 -28.35
CA THR A 91 10.15 34.42 -26.90
C THR A 91 11.24 33.47 -26.42
N THR A 92 11.38 32.30 -27.02
CA THR A 92 12.46 31.33 -26.66
C THR A 92 13.83 31.88 -27.08
N LEU A 93 13.94 32.42 -28.30
CA LEU A 93 15.18 33.00 -28.80
C LEU A 93 15.61 34.25 -27.99
N GLU A 94 14.67 35.12 -27.60
CA GLU A 94 14.93 36.26 -26.72
C GLU A 94 15.43 35.82 -25.35
N LYS A 95 14.81 34.81 -24.75
CA LYS A 95 15.24 34.26 -23.46
C LYS A 95 16.64 33.64 -23.52
N ILE A 96 17.00 32.95 -24.60
CA ILE A 96 18.33 32.39 -24.81
C ILE A 96 19.37 33.52 -24.94
N ARG A 97 19.06 34.57 -25.72
CA ARG A 97 19.92 35.73 -25.88
C ARG A 97 20.17 36.46 -24.58
N ASP A 98 19.11 36.61 -23.76
CA ASP A 98 19.20 37.36 -22.49
C ASP A 98 19.73 36.50 -21.32
N SER A 99 19.93 35.22 -21.56
CA SER A 99 20.47 34.28 -20.58
C SER A 99 21.93 34.54 -20.26
N LYS A 100 22.25 34.62 -18.95
CA LYS A 100 23.63 34.68 -18.44
C LYS A 100 24.23 33.29 -18.21
N ASP A 101 23.53 32.24 -18.58
CA ASP A 101 23.96 30.86 -18.34
C ASP A 101 25.09 30.48 -19.32
N LYS A 102 26.28 30.15 -18.77
CA LYS A 102 27.43 29.70 -19.55
C LYS A 102 27.15 28.42 -20.37
N LYS A 103 26.14 27.61 -19.96
CA LYS A 103 25.73 26.42 -20.71
C LYS A 103 25.09 26.75 -22.05
N CYS A 104 24.55 27.95 -22.23
CA CYS A 104 23.99 28.43 -23.50
C CYS A 104 25.02 29.09 -24.41
N SER A 105 26.21 29.49 -23.92
CA SER A 105 27.22 30.21 -24.69
C SER A 105 27.97 29.35 -25.72
N ASP A 106 28.00 28.02 -25.51
CA ASP A 106 28.74 27.10 -26.36
C ASP A 106 27.85 26.37 -27.39
N LEU A 107 26.57 26.75 -27.46
CA LEU A 107 25.56 26.10 -28.32
C LEU A 107 25.72 26.58 -29.76
N LYS A 108 25.73 25.62 -30.68
CA LYS A 108 25.89 25.89 -32.11
C LYS A 108 24.56 25.99 -32.84
N ASN A 109 23.58 25.18 -32.47
CA ASN A 109 22.30 25.09 -33.16
C ASN A 109 21.12 24.87 -32.21
N ILE A 110 19.98 25.50 -32.51
CA ILE A 110 18.69 25.25 -31.89
C ILE A 110 17.68 24.84 -32.94
N VAL A 111 16.85 23.83 -32.63
CA VAL A 111 15.75 23.38 -33.47
C VAL A 111 14.45 23.46 -32.70
N PHE A 112 13.40 23.89 -33.36
CA PHE A 112 12.04 23.83 -32.86
C PHE A 112 11.33 22.64 -33.46
N PHE A 113 10.89 21.72 -32.60
CA PHE A 113 10.07 20.59 -32.95
C PHE A 113 8.61 20.90 -32.61
N VAL A 114 7.78 21.03 -33.63
CA VAL A 114 6.41 21.49 -33.47
C VAL A 114 5.42 20.47 -33.97
N LEU A 115 4.59 19.94 -33.05
CA LEU A 115 3.45 19.09 -33.40
C LEU A 115 2.20 20.00 -33.54
N SER A 116 1.88 20.36 -34.75
CA SER A 116 0.69 21.18 -35.04
C SER A 116 0.10 20.80 -36.37
N ASN A 117 -1.21 20.60 -36.39
CA ASN A 117 -1.99 20.41 -37.61
C ASN A 117 -2.45 21.76 -38.24
N ASN A 118 -2.17 22.92 -37.60
CA ASN A 118 -2.64 24.23 -38.05
C ASN A 118 -1.56 24.99 -38.81
N SER A 119 -1.90 25.38 -40.04
CA SER A 119 -1.29 26.36 -40.95
C SER A 119 0.20 26.72 -40.69
N ILE A 120 1.06 25.84 -41.10
CA ILE A 120 2.53 26.01 -41.17
C ILE A 120 2.90 27.20 -42.08
N ASP A 121 2.03 27.58 -42.99
CA ASP A 121 2.27 28.70 -43.93
C ASP A 121 2.54 30.01 -43.19
N LYS A 122 1.80 30.34 -42.14
CA LYS A 122 2.06 31.54 -41.31
C LYS A 122 3.39 31.50 -40.57
N VAL A 123 3.89 30.30 -40.21
CA VAL A 123 5.18 30.13 -39.54
C VAL A 123 6.34 30.29 -40.54
N ARG A 124 6.15 29.89 -41.80
CA ARG A 124 7.13 30.03 -42.87
C ARG A 124 7.32 31.47 -43.33
N GLU A 125 6.36 32.36 -43.06
CA GLU A 125 6.46 33.78 -43.30
C GLU A 125 7.16 34.56 -42.19
N TYR A 126 7.56 33.91 -41.10
CA TYR A 126 8.25 34.57 -39.99
C TYR A 126 9.65 35.01 -40.41
N SER A 127 9.85 36.32 -40.49
CA SER A 127 11.14 36.97 -40.72
C SER A 127 11.68 37.54 -39.40
N GLY A 128 12.12 36.70 -38.48
CA GLY A 128 12.77 37.10 -37.22
C GLY A 128 14.28 37.19 -37.31
N ASP A 129 14.92 37.71 -36.28
CA ASP A 129 16.39 37.80 -36.19
C ASP A 129 17.03 36.43 -36.44
N ASN A 130 17.83 36.36 -37.49
CA ASN A 130 18.48 35.14 -37.94
C ASN A 130 19.73 34.80 -37.16
N GLN A 131 20.14 35.61 -36.17
CA GLN A 131 21.34 35.41 -35.40
C GLN A 131 21.20 35.78 -33.93
N ILE A 132 21.48 34.84 -33.04
CA ILE A 132 21.42 35.05 -31.59
C ILE A 132 22.74 34.56 -31.01
N GLY A 133 23.64 35.48 -30.67
CA GLY A 133 24.99 35.13 -30.25
C GLY A 133 25.73 34.36 -31.34
N SER A 134 26.14 33.14 -31.03
CA SER A 134 26.75 32.18 -31.97
C SER A 134 25.77 31.33 -32.74
N ILE A 135 24.43 31.42 -32.44
CA ILE A 135 23.41 30.56 -33.03
C ILE A 135 22.83 31.25 -34.27
N SER A 136 22.94 30.59 -35.43
CA SER A 136 22.23 30.98 -36.66
C SER A 136 20.89 30.25 -36.69
N PHE A 137 19.79 31.00 -36.82
CA PHE A 137 18.44 30.46 -36.89
C PHE A 137 17.80 30.80 -38.24
N THR A 138 17.35 29.76 -38.93
CA THR A 138 16.49 29.89 -40.10
C THR A 138 15.30 28.95 -39.97
N ILE A 139 14.10 29.42 -40.35
CA ILE A 139 12.90 28.57 -40.26
C ILE A 139 13.06 27.30 -41.11
N LYS A 140 13.70 27.42 -42.26
CA LYS A 140 13.92 26.29 -43.18
C LYS A 140 14.72 25.15 -42.55
N ASP A 141 15.76 25.49 -41.79
CA ASP A 141 16.71 24.52 -41.28
C ASP A 141 16.49 24.15 -39.81
N ASN A 142 15.85 25.06 -39.05
CA ASN A 142 15.71 24.96 -37.60
C ASN A 142 14.28 24.74 -37.11
N LEU A 143 13.31 24.57 -38.02
CA LEU A 143 11.94 24.21 -37.69
C LEU A 143 11.58 22.84 -38.26
N ILE A 144 11.21 21.93 -37.41
CA ILE A 144 10.69 20.61 -37.81
C ILE A 144 9.22 20.52 -37.41
N THR A 145 8.39 20.23 -38.39
CA THR A 145 6.93 20.09 -38.23
C THR A 145 6.50 18.67 -38.53
N THR A 146 5.26 18.34 -38.18
CA THR A 146 4.64 17.06 -38.55
C THR A 146 4.73 16.80 -40.07
N ASN A 147 4.51 17.83 -40.90
CA ASN A 147 4.59 17.70 -42.36
C ASN A 147 6.03 17.43 -42.84
N ASP A 148 7.03 18.04 -42.21
CA ASP A 148 8.44 17.80 -42.57
C ASP A 148 8.83 16.34 -42.28
N ILE A 149 8.35 15.80 -41.17
CA ILE A 149 8.56 14.39 -40.82
C ILE A 149 7.89 13.45 -41.83
N ILE A 150 6.62 13.72 -42.15
CA ILE A 150 5.86 12.94 -43.15
C ILE A 150 6.56 13.01 -44.52
N THR A 151 6.95 14.21 -44.94
CA THR A 151 7.64 14.43 -46.22
C THR A 151 8.97 13.72 -46.29
N LYS A 152 9.76 13.74 -45.22
CA LYS A 152 11.02 13.00 -45.17
C LYS A 152 10.79 11.49 -45.21
N ALA A 153 9.77 10.98 -44.50
CA ALA A 153 9.41 9.57 -44.51
C ALA A 153 8.93 9.09 -45.92
N GLN A 154 8.30 9.98 -46.70
CA GLN A 154 7.92 9.68 -48.09
C GLN A 154 9.13 9.55 -49.01
N ASN A 155 10.16 10.37 -48.82
CA ASN A 155 11.31 10.49 -49.69
C ASN A 155 12.51 9.63 -49.27
N ASP A 156 12.57 9.19 -48.01
CA ASP A 156 13.66 8.35 -47.47
C ASP A 156 13.12 7.06 -46.85
N LEU A 157 13.28 5.95 -47.59
CA LEU A 157 12.82 4.63 -47.16
C LEU A 157 13.52 4.11 -45.89
N ASN A 158 14.76 4.54 -45.66
CA ASN A 158 15.48 4.12 -44.43
C ASN A 158 14.96 4.87 -43.22
N PHE A 159 14.74 6.19 -43.34
CA PHE A 159 14.09 7.01 -42.35
C PHE A 159 12.65 6.51 -42.07
N GLN A 160 11.88 6.20 -43.14
CA GLN A 160 10.54 5.63 -43.02
C GLN A 160 10.51 4.36 -42.16
N LYS A 161 11.45 3.42 -42.43
CA LYS A 161 11.52 2.15 -41.68
C LYS A 161 11.83 2.38 -40.20
N LYS A 162 12.81 3.26 -39.91
CA LYS A 162 13.19 3.59 -38.52
C LYS A 162 12.07 4.30 -37.79
N LEU A 163 11.46 5.32 -38.42
CA LEU A 163 10.35 6.07 -37.85
C LEU A 163 9.14 5.16 -37.61
N TYR A 164 8.77 4.32 -38.58
CA TYR A 164 7.68 3.37 -38.41
C TYR A 164 7.89 2.45 -37.19
N LYS A 165 9.12 1.94 -37.00
CA LYS A 165 9.44 1.08 -35.86
C LYS A 165 9.20 1.85 -34.54
N VAL A 166 9.75 3.03 -34.40
CA VAL A 166 9.60 3.89 -33.23
C VAL A 166 8.12 4.21 -32.95
N LEU A 167 7.39 4.67 -33.97
CA LEU A 167 5.97 5.04 -33.81
C LEU A 167 5.10 3.83 -33.46
N LYS A 168 5.45 2.65 -34.00
CA LYS A 168 4.72 1.41 -33.69
C LYS A 168 4.97 0.97 -32.27
N ASP A 169 6.22 0.95 -31.84
CA ASP A 169 6.61 0.58 -30.46
C ASP A 169 5.98 1.56 -29.46
N GLU A 170 6.03 2.86 -29.73
CA GLU A 170 5.40 3.90 -28.93
C GLU A 170 3.87 3.76 -28.89
N TYR A 171 3.23 3.54 -30.03
CA TYR A 171 1.78 3.36 -30.14
C TYR A 171 1.29 2.16 -29.33
N GLU A 172 1.96 1.02 -29.45
CA GLU A 172 1.61 -0.21 -28.74
C GLU A 172 1.83 -0.02 -27.25
N ASN A 173 2.99 0.49 -26.83
CA ASN A 173 3.33 0.72 -25.42
C ASN A 173 2.42 1.75 -24.77
N PHE A 174 2.22 2.90 -25.42
CA PHE A 174 1.37 3.98 -24.91
C PHE A 174 -0.07 3.51 -24.66
N ASN A 175 -0.69 2.86 -25.64
CA ASN A 175 -2.06 2.39 -25.48
C ASN A 175 -2.18 1.25 -24.46
N ILE A 176 -1.21 0.35 -24.41
CA ILE A 176 -1.17 -0.75 -23.46
C ILE A 176 -0.99 -0.19 -22.05
N ASN A 177 -0.05 0.72 -21.82
CA ASN A 177 0.25 1.26 -20.50
C ASN A 177 -0.89 2.12 -19.97
N ILE A 178 -1.52 2.95 -20.80
CA ILE A 178 -2.73 3.69 -20.40
C ILE A 178 -3.87 2.75 -20.02
N ARG A 179 -4.13 1.71 -20.81
CA ARG A 179 -5.20 0.74 -20.50
C ARG A 179 -4.90 -0.01 -19.21
N LYS A 180 -3.66 -0.46 -19.02
CA LYS A 180 -3.22 -1.15 -17.81
C LYS A 180 -3.36 -0.25 -16.59
N PHE A 181 -2.92 1.00 -16.66
CA PHE A 181 -3.05 1.95 -15.56
C PHE A 181 -4.52 2.27 -15.24
N LYS A 182 -5.38 2.46 -16.25
CA LYS A 182 -6.82 2.60 -16.02
C LYS A 182 -7.41 1.38 -15.34
N GLY A 183 -7.07 0.18 -15.81
CA GLY A 183 -7.49 -1.07 -15.19
C GLY A 183 -7.01 -1.16 -13.73
N ALA A 184 -5.76 -0.77 -13.44
CA ALA A 184 -5.23 -0.70 -12.08
C ALA A 184 -6.01 0.26 -11.17
N LEU A 185 -6.40 1.44 -11.67
CA LEU A 185 -7.23 2.40 -10.95
C LEU A 185 -8.65 1.85 -10.70
N GLU A 186 -9.25 1.20 -11.68
CA GLU A 186 -10.58 0.58 -11.54
C GLU A 186 -10.57 -0.55 -10.51
N LEU A 187 -9.56 -1.42 -10.55
CA LEU A 187 -9.36 -2.46 -9.54
C LEU A 187 -9.13 -1.88 -8.15
N SER A 188 -8.31 -0.83 -8.05
CA SER A 188 -8.05 -0.11 -6.81
C SER A 188 -9.34 0.50 -6.23
N ASN A 189 -10.14 1.16 -7.06
CA ASN A 189 -11.42 1.72 -6.67
C ASN A 189 -12.41 0.64 -6.22
N SER A 190 -12.43 -0.51 -6.88
CA SER A 190 -13.24 -1.66 -6.47
C SER A 190 -12.79 -2.21 -5.11
N GLY A 191 -11.48 -2.33 -4.90
CA GLY A 191 -10.90 -2.74 -3.61
C GLY A 191 -11.26 -1.78 -2.48
N LEU A 192 -11.16 -0.48 -2.72
CA LEU A 192 -11.54 0.56 -1.74
C LEU A 192 -13.04 0.52 -1.39
N LYS A 193 -13.92 0.24 -2.35
CA LYS A 193 -15.36 0.10 -2.07
C LYS A 193 -15.67 -1.04 -1.12
N ASN A 194 -14.88 -2.12 -1.14
CA ASN A 194 -15.06 -3.26 -0.25
C ASN A 194 -14.65 -2.99 1.21
N ILE A 195 -14.00 -1.85 1.50
CA ILE A 195 -13.71 -1.42 2.87
C ILE A 195 -14.98 -0.77 3.43
N GLU A 196 -15.68 -1.49 4.30
CA GLU A 196 -16.91 -1.02 4.95
C GLU A 196 -16.56 -0.14 6.16
N GLY A 197 -17.17 1.05 6.24
CA GLY A 197 -16.90 2.04 7.29
C GLY A 197 -18.09 2.36 8.19
N LEU A 198 -19.27 1.77 7.92
CA LEU A 198 -20.50 2.06 8.65
C LEU A 198 -20.83 0.94 9.64
N ILE A 199 -21.24 1.29 10.84
CA ILE A 199 -21.85 0.37 11.79
C ILE A 199 -23.25 0.02 11.28
N ASN A 200 -23.52 -1.28 11.09
CA ASN A 200 -24.77 -1.79 10.53
C ASN A 200 -25.19 -1.18 9.17
N GLY A 201 -24.19 -0.71 8.38
CA GLY A 201 -24.48 -0.05 7.11
C GLY A 201 -25.07 1.36 7.21
N GLU A 202 -25.28 1.91 8.42
CA GLU A 202 -26.06 3.14 8.66
C GLU A 202 -25.27 4.22 9.43
N TYR A 203 -24.55 3.85 10.48
CA TYR A 203 -23.94 4.82 11.40
C TYR A 203 -22.43 4.93 11.18
N GLU A 204 -21.97 6.14 10.99
CA GLU A 204 -20.54 6.45 10.86
C GLU A 204 -19.98 6.98 12.17
N ILE A 205 -18.86 6.40 12.64
CA ILE A 205 -18.12 6.95 13.77
C ILE A 205 -17.36 8.18 13.28
N ASP A 206 -17.62 9.33 13.90
CA ASP A 206 -16.98 10.59 13.53
C ASP A 206 -15.54 10.65 14.03
N ARG A 207 -14.60 10.65 13.09
CA ARG A 207 -13.17 10.83 13.31
C ARG A 207 -12.59 11.94 12.42
N ASN A 208 -13.38 12.94 12.13
CA ASN A 208 -12.98 14.06 11.27
C ASN A 208 -11.77 14.83 11.83
N GLU A 209 -11.67 15.03 13.13
CA GLU A 209 -10.50 15.69 13.75
C GLU A 209 -9.20 14.93 13.46
N PHE A 210 -9.24 13.61 13.47
CA PHE A 210 -8.09 12.76 13.11
C PHE A 210 -7.70 12.95 11.65
N LEU A 211 -8.68 12.97 10.74
CA LEU A 211 -8.44 13.17 9.29
C LEU A 211 -7.97 14.60 8.99
N GLU A 212 -8.52 15.61 9.65
CA GLU A 212 -8.08 17.00 9.53
C GLU A 212 -6.62 17.18 9.96
N LYS A 213 -6.20 16.51 11.05
CA LYS A 213 -4.81 16.51 11.50
C LYS A 213 -3.88 15.95 10.43
N ILE A 214 -4.19 14.78 9.86
CA ILE A 214 -3.37 14.17 8.80
C ILE A 214 -3.31 15.08 7.57
N THR A 215 -4.46 15.64 7.17
CA THR A 215 -4.56 16.53 6.02
C THR A 215 -3.77 17.81 6.22
N LYS A 216 -3.79 18.39 7.43
CA LYS A 216 -3.06 19.61 7.77
C LYS A 216 -1.55 19.39 7.79
N ASP A 217 -1.10 18.26 8.31
CA ASP A 217 0.32 17.91 8.36
C ASP A 217 0.89 17.71 6.94
N ASN A 218 0.05 17.26 5.99
CA ASN A 218 0.37 17.08 4.56
C ASN A 218 1.66 16.29 4.31
N GLU A 219 1.91 15.28 5.11
CA GLU A 219 3.08 14.42 4.98
C GLU A 219 2.95 13.48 3.78
N ARG A 220 4.07 13.24 3.08
CA ARG A 220 4.08 12.37 1.88
C ARG A 220 3.97 10.89 2.21
N TYR A 221 4.56 10.49 3.32
CA TYR A 221 4.59 9.11 3.76
C TYR A 221 3.97 9.01 5.14
N ILE A 222 2.85 8.31 5.22
CA ILE A 222 2.09 8.16 6.45
C ILE A 222 1.79 6.68 6.74
N SER A 223 1.81 6.33 8.02
CA SER A 223 1.38 5.05 8.54
C SER A 223 0.28 5.24 9.57
N ILE A 224 -0.92 4.72 9.30
CA ILE A 224 -2.04 4.72 10.24
C ILE A 224 -1.99 3.41 11.01
N GLN A 225 -1.67 3.49 12.30
CA GLN A 225 -1.47 2.34 13.18
C GLN A 225 -2.60 2.24 14.21
N GLY A 226 -2.88 1.02 14.69
CA GLY A 226 -3.91 0.80 15.70
C GLY A 226 -4.21 -0.68 15.93
N GLY A 227 -5.03 -1.00 16.93
CA GLY A 227 -5.45 -2.35 17.25
C GLY A 227 -6.19 -3.07 16.10
N ALA A 228 -6.35 -4.39 16.20
CA ALA A 228 -7.21 -5.13 15.29
C ALA A 228 -8.66 -4.61 15.40
N GLY A 229 -9.30 -4.33 14.26
CA GLY A 229 -10.68 -3.83 14.25
C GLY A 229 -10.89 -2.37 14.66
N SER A 230 -9.82 -1.57 14.88
CA SER A 230 -9.91 -0.15 15.26
C SER A 230 -10.38 0.79 14.14
N GLY A 231 -10.54 0.30 12.90
CA GLY A 231 -11.00 1.11 11.76
C GLY A 231 -9.89 1.76 10.93
N LYS A 232 -8.62 1.34 11.06
CA LYS A 232 -7.47 1.86 10.29
C LYS A 232 -7.71 1.95 8.79
N SER A 233 -8.11 0.84 8.18
CA SER A 233 -8.36 0.76 6.73
C SER A 233 -9.47 1.72 6.29
N VAL A 234 -10.48 1.92 7.15
CA VAL A 234 -11.58 2.88 6.91
C VAL A 234 -11.04 4.31 6.92
N LEU A 235 -10.18 4.65 7.87
CA LEU A 235 -9.58 5.99 7.96
C LEU A 235 -8.62 6.26 6.80
N CYS A 236 -7.80 5.26 6.41
CA CYS A 236 -6.99 5.36 5.20
C CYS A 236 -7.86 5.60 3.95
N LYS A 237 -8.94 4.83 3.79
CA LYS A 237 -9.88 5.00 2.68
C LYS A 237 -10.46 6.41 2.65
N LYS A 238 -10.97 6.91 3.78
CA LYS A 238 -11.52 8.27 3.88
C LYS A 238 -10.49 9.34 3.55
N TYR A 239 -9.25 9.18 3.99
CA TYR A 239 -8.17 10.11 3.70
C TYR A 239 -7.89 10.22 2.19
N VAL A 240 -7.98 9.09 1.46
CA VAL A 240 -7.72 9.07 0.02
C VAL A 240 -8.96 9.21 -0.86
N GLU A 241 -10.16 9.25 -0.29
CA GLU A 241 -11.45 9.17 -1.00
C GLU A 241 -11.65 10.27 -2.05
N ASN A 242 -11.14 11.48 -1.79
CA ASN A 242 -11.28 12.62 -2.70
C ASN A 242 -10.15 12.71 -3.73
N GLU A 243 -9.20 11.81 -3.70
CA GLU A 243 -8.06 11.81 -4.61
C GLU A 243 -8.37 11.01 -5.88
N LYS A 244 -7.92 11.54 -7.02
CA LYS A 244 -8.24 10.95 -8.33
C LYS A 244 -7.36 9.77 -8.71
N LEU A 245 -6.11 9.78 -8.26
CA LEU A 245 -5.13 8.77 -8.62
C LEU A 245 -4.71 8.03 -7.35
N VAL A 246 -5.38 6.94 -7.05
CA VAL A 246 -5.09 6.07 -5.92
C VAL A 246 -4.87 4.65 -6.41
N LEU A 247 -3.69 4.13 -6.19
CA LEU A 247 -3.36 2.73 -6.41
C LEU A 247 -3.43 1.99 -5.06
N TYR A 248 -4.48 1.23 -4.89
CA TYR A 248 -4.73 0.43 -3.68
C TYR A 248 -4.23 -1.00 -3.85
N ALA A 249 -3.55 -1.51 -2.84
CA ALA A 249 -3.22 -2.92 -2.72
C ALA A 249 -3.25 -3.36 -1.25
N ARG A 250 -3.61 -4.61 -1.01
CA ARG A 250 -3.33 -5.25 0.27
C ARG A 250 -1.87 -5.71 0.30
N ALA A 251 -1.30 -5.72 1.50
CA ALA A 251 0.11 -6.06 1.70
C ALA A 251 0.48 -7.47 1.22
N GLU A 252 -0.47 -8.41 1.22
CA GLU A 252 -0.28 -9.77 0.72
C GLU A 252 0.15 -9.81 -0.76
N ARG A 253 -0.27 -8.82 -1.58
CA ARG A 253 0.17 -8.74 -2.98
C ARG A 253 1.68 -8.60 -3.11
N PHE A 254 2.33 -7.93 -2.15
CA PHE A 254 3.80 -7.83 -2.10
C PHE A 254 4.47 -9.17 -1.77
N LEU A 255 3.73 -10.13 -1.23
CA LEU A 255 4.21 -11.47 -0.94
C LEU A 255 4.05 -12.43 -2.12
N GLU A 256 2.97 -12.27 -2.88
CA GLU A 256 2.66 -13.08 -4.05
C GLU A 256 3.57 -12.74 -5.24
N GLU A 257 3.78 -11.43 -5.47
CA GLU A 257 4.44 -10.95 -6.67
C GLU A 257 5.97 -10.84 -6.50
N SER A 258 6.67 -10.93 -7.62
CA SER A 258 8.13 -10.78 -7.68
C SER A 258 8.56 -9.38 -8.14
N HIS A 259 7.66 -8.66 -8.82
CA HIS A 259 7.92 -7.33 -9.35
C HIS A 259 6.83 -6.35 -8.93
N ILE A 260 7.24 -5.10 -8.72
CA ILE A 260 6.33 -4.03 -8.31
C ILE A 260 5.19 -3.80 -9.32
N ASP A 261 5.47 -3.96 -10.60
CA ASP A 261 4.53 -3.77 -11.70
C ASP A 261 3.38 -4.79 -11.67
N ASP A 262 3.64 -6.00 -11.18
CA ASP A 262 2.64 -7.08 -11.11
C ASP A 262 1.61 -6.83 -10.01
N ILE A 263 1.96 -6.07 -8.97
CA ILE A 263 1.05 -5.72 -7.87
C ILE A 263 -0.18 -5.00 -8.39
N TRP A 264 -0.01 -4.07 -9.34
CA TRP A 264 -1.10 -3.32 -9.96
C TRP A 264 -1.34 -3.67 -11.43
N GLY A 265 -0.49 -4.55 -12.03
CA GLY A 265 -0.61 -4.95 -13.42
C GLY A 265 -0.27 -3.85 -14.43
N CYS A 266 0.51 -2.85 -14.04
CA CYS A 266 0.97 -1.76 -14.91
C CYS A 266 2.43 -1.41 -14.58
N CYS A 267 3.17 -0.88 -15.55
CA CYS A 267 4.54 -0.40 -15.34
C CYS A 267 4.52 0.86 -14.45
N ILE A 268 4.96 0.72 -13.21
CA ILE A 268 4.93 1.82 -12.22
C ILE A 268 5.90 2.92 -12.62
N GLN A 269 7.08 2.58 -13.14
CA GLN A 269 8.05 3.57 -13.59
C GLN A 269 7.45 4.48 -14.68
N ASP A 270 6.83 3.89 -15.70
CA ASP A 270 6.17 4.65 -16.78
C ASP A 270 5.05 5.55 -16.25
N VAL A 271 4.26 5.03 -15.28
CA VAL A 271 3.22 5.82 -14.62
C VAL A 271 3.82 7.03 -13.91
N LEU A 272 4.87 6.83 -13.10
CA LEU A 272 5.53 7.89 -12.34
C LEU A 272 6.13 8.96 -13.25
N GLU A 273 6.74 8.58 -14.35
CA GLU A 273 7.30 9.51 -15.35
C GLU A 273 6.22 10.35 -16.04
N CYS A 274 5.03 9.77 -16.25
CA CYS A 274 3.96 10.41 -17.01
C CYS A 274 2.98 11.27 -16.18
N ILE A 275 2.86 11.05 -14.86
CA ILE A 275 1.89 11.77 -14.00
C ILE A 275 2.38 13.14 -13.51
N ASN A 276 3.42 13.69 -14.09
CA ASN A 276 4.10 14.91 -13.64
C ASN A 276 3.13 15.99 -13.12
N GLY A 277 3.35 16.44 -11.90
CA GLY A 277 2.54 17.49 -11.24
C GLY A 277 1.21 17.03 -10.66
N LYS A 278 0.75 15.80 -10.88
CA LYS A 278 -0.49 15.27 -10.29
C LYS A 278 -0.17 14.40 -9.09
N LYS A 279 -0.96 14.54 -8.03
CA LYS A 279 -0.83 13.73 -6.84
C LYS A 279 -1.24 12.29 -7.13
N LEU A 280 -0.32 11.34 -6.92
CA LEU A 280 -0.56 9.90 -6.92
C LEU A 280 -0.38 9.37 -5.50
N ILE A 281 -1.31 8.55 -5.05
CA ILE A 281 -1.25 7.89 -3.76
C ILE A 281 -1.17 6.38 -3.94
N PHE A 282 -0.16 5.76 -3.36
CA PHE A 282 -0.14 4.32 -3.12
C PHE A 282 -0.72 4.06 -1.74
N PHE A 283 -1.85 3.35 -1.68
CA PHE A 283 -2.43 2.91 -0.41
C PHE A 283 -2.20 1.42 -0.23
N ILE A 284 -1.40 1.05 0.77
CA ILE A 284 -1.05 -0.34 1.11
C ILE A 284 -1.69 -0.69 2.44
N ASP A 285 -2.67 -1.58 2.40
CA ASP A 285 -3.45 -1.98 3.57
C ASP A 285 -2.90 -3.24 4.23
N ALA A 286 -2.92 -3.26 5.57
CA ALA A 286 -2.57 -4.42 6.40
C ALA A 286 -1.10 -4.87 6.28
N LEU A 287 -0.15 -3.95 6.49
CA LEU A 287 1.30 -4.23 6.43
C LEU A 287 1.74 -5.37 7.34
N GLU A 288 1.00 -5.66 8.41
CA GLU A 288 1.29 -6.77 9.33
C GLU A 288 1.48 -8.12 8.63
N PHE A 289 0.89 -8.32 7.44
CA PHE A 289 1.10 -9.56 6.69
C PHE A 289 2.51 -9.68 6.11
N ILE A 290 3.18 -8.57 5.80
CA ILE A 290 4.58 -8.58 5.36
C ILE A 290 5.51 -8.88 6.53
N ALA A 291 5.15 -8.48 7.75
CA ALA A 291 5.98 -8.68 8.95
C ALA A 291 6.28 -10.15 9.25
N ASP A 292 5.40 -11.07 8.83
CA ASP A 292 5.57 -12.52 9.03
C ASP A 292 6.57 -13.17 8.06
N CYS A 293 7.08 -12.42 7.08
CA CYS A 293 7.86 -12.97 5.99
C CYS A 293 9.35 -12.69 6.10
N ALA A 294 10.14 -13.43 5.28
CA ALA A 294 11.58 -13.24 5.20
C ALA A 294 11.95 -11.82 4.70
N GLU A 295 13.13 -11.33 5.07
CA GLU A 295 13.64 -9.99 4.73
C GLU A 295 13.52 -9.62 3.25
N THR A 296 13.61 -10.59 2.34
CA THR A 296 13.50 -10.38 0.89
C THR A 296 12.15 -9.79 0.44
N LYS A 297 11.09 -9.95 1.23
CA LYS A 297 9.76 -9.40 0.89
C LYS A 297 9.60 -7.95 1.29
N PHE A 298 10.42 -7.45 2.20
CA PHE A 298 10.53 -6.02 2.49
C PHE A 298 11.19 -5.24 1.34
N GLU A 299 12.02 -5.90 0.52
CA GLU A 299 12.73 -5.26 -0.60
C GLU A 299 11.77 -4.64 -1.61
N LEU A 300 10.64 -5.28 -1.94
CA LEU A 300 9.64 -4.71 -2.84
C LEU A 300 8.97 -3.46 -2.26
N LEU A 301 8.67 -3.49 -0.96
CA LEU A 301 8.09 -2.33 -0.28
C LEU A 301 9.10 -1.19 -0.22
N GLN A 302 10.35 -1.46 0.15
CA GLN A 302 11.43 -0.48 0.14
C GLN A 302 11.66 0.08 -1.26
N TYR A 303 11.69 -0.76 -2.29
CA TYR A 303 11.81 -0.32 -3.68
C TYR A 303 10.70 0.64 -4.09
N LEU A 304 9.45 0.42 -3.65
CA LEU A 304 8.37 1.38 -3.89
C LEU A 304 8.64 2.73 -3.25
N TYR A 305 9.14 2.76 -2.01
CA TYR A 305 9.52 4.02 -1.35
C TYR A 305 10.70 4.71 -2.05
N ASP A 306 11.71 3.96 -2.49
CA ASP A 306 12.86 4.49 -3.23
C ASP A 306 12.43 5.12 -4.55
N MET A 307 11.51 4.48 -5.29
CA MET A 307 10.91 5.04 -6.50
C MET A 307 10.10 6.31 -6.18
N ALA A 308 9.23 6.25 -5.17
CA ALA A 308 8.38 7.38 -4.78
C ALA A 308 9.21 8.59 -4.31
N ALA A 309 10.38 8.36 -3.71
CA ALA A 309 11.25 9.42 -3.21
C ALA A 309 11.78 10.33 -4.34
N GLN A 310 11.85 9.84 -5.57
CA GLN A 310 12.29 10.59 -6.74
C GLN A 310 11.25 11.61 -7.23
N TYR A 311 9.98 11.50 -6.79
CA TYR A 311 8.87 12.32 -7.27
C TYR A 311 8.17 13.03 -6.11
N GLN A 312 8.07 14.36 -6.16
CA GLN A 312 7.47 15.17 -5.08
C GLN A 312 5.94 15.02 -4.95
N ASN A 313 5.28 14.60 -6.01
CA ASN A 313 3.83 14.43 -6.11
C ASN A 313 3.35 13.02 -5.79
N VAL A 314 4.24 12.14 -5.31
CA VAL A 314 3.92 10.76 -4.96
C VAL A 314 3.84 10.60 -3.43
N TYR A 315 2.76 10.00 -2.98
CA TYR A 315 2.43 9.79 -1.58
C TYR A 315 2.26 8.31 -1.30
N ILE A 316 2.62 7.87 -0.10
CA ILE A 316 2.38 6.49 0.34
C ILE A 316 1.60 6.53 1.66
N VAL A 317 0.47 5.84 1.68
CA VAL A 317 -0.39 5.66 2.83
C VAL A 317 -0.41 4.19 3.21
N THR A 318 -0.14 3.88 4.45
CA THR A 318 -0.13 2.49 4.92
C THR A 318 -1.01 2.31 6.13
N SER A 319 -1.56 1.11 6.31
CA SER A 319 -2.16 0.68 7.56
C SER A 319 -1.36 -0.46 8.18
N CYS A 320 -1.21 -0.46 9.51
CA CYS A 320 -0.49 -1.50 10.24
C CYS A 320 -1.09 -1.72 11.63
N ARG A 321 -1.00 -2.94 12.16
CA ARG A 321 -1.33 -3.19 13.58
C ARG A 321 -0.23 -2.65 14.47
N THR A 322 -0.60 -2.01 15.58
CA THR A 322 0.36 -1.49 16.58
C THR A 322 1.25 -2.61 17.14
N SER A 323 0.72 -3.83 17.27
CA SER A 323 1.50 -5.02 17.71
C SER A 323 2.65 -5.40 16.76
N ASP A 324 2.61 -4.96 15.51
CA ASP A 324 3.56 -5.37 14.47
C ASP A 324 4.42 -4.19 13.96
N LYS A 325 4.24 -2.97 14.56
CA LYS A 325 4.94 -1.74 14.15
C LYS A 325 6.46 -1.89 14.10
N ASN A 326 7.03 -2.65 15.02
CA ASN A 326 8.49 -2.78 15.16
C ASN A 326 9.16 -3.44 13.94
N ALA A 327 8.42 -4.25 13.16
CA ALA A 327 8.93 -4.83 11.92
C ALA A 327 9.25 -3.76 10.87
N PHE A 328 8.67 -2.56 10.99
CA PHE A 328 8.78 -1.48 10.00
C PHE A 328 9.65 -0.30 10.44
N ILE A 329 10.26 -0.34 11.64
CA ILE A 329 11.05 0.78 12.20
C ILE A 329 12.15 1.25 11.24
N LYS A 330 12.87 0.33 10.58
CA LYS A 330 13.92 0.70 9.62
C LYS A 330 13.35 1.48 8.44
N LEU A 331 12.22 1.01 7.90
CA LEU A 331 11.53 1.67 6.80
C LEU A 331 11.03 3.06 7.23
N GLU A 332 10.37 3.12 8.39
CA GLU A 332 9.85 4.35 8.98
C GLU A 332 10.94 5.40 9.20
N THR A 333 12.10 4.97 9.69
CA THR A 333 13.25 5.86 9.92
C THR A 333 13.89 6.32 8.61
N ASN A 334 14.12 5.39 7.66
CA ASN A 334 14.80 5.70 6.39
C ASN A 334 14.02 6.70 5.54
N PHE A 335 12.69 6.62 5.55
CA PHE A 335 11.81 7.46 4.71
C PHE A 335 11.07 8.53 5.51
N SER A 336 11.38 8.71 6.80
CA SER A 336 10.71 9.70 7.67
C SER A 336 9.18 9.55 7.65
N ILE A 337 8.69 8.31 7.76
CA ILE A 337 7.27 8.02 7.71
C ILE A 337 6.59 8.58 8.96
N LYS A 338 5.55 9.39 8.77
CA LYS A 338 4.76 9.93 9.88
C LYS A 338 3.75 8.91 10.37
N ILE A 339 3.80 8.62 11.67
CA ILE A 339 2.90 7.67 12.30
C ILE A 339 1.71 8.41 12.90
N TYR A 340 0.50 7.88 12.65
CA TYR A 340 -0.74 8.32 13.27
C TYR A 340 -1.42 7.12 13.95
N GLU A 341 -1.54 7.17 15.26
CA GLU A 341 -2.17 6.08 16.01
C GLU A 341 -3.68 6.31 16.14
N VAL A 342 -4.43 5.28 15.76
CA VAL A 342 -5.88 5.22 15.91
C VAL A 342 -6.18 4.63 17.28
N GLY A 343 -6.69 5.47 18.17
CA GLY A 343 -7.12 5.04 19.48
C GLY A 343 -8.40 4.19 19.46
N ASP A 344 -8.70 3.62 20.60
CA ASP A 344 -9.97 2.97 20.88
C ASP A 344 -11.14 3.96 20.71
N ILE A 345 -12.37 3.45 20.70
CA ILE A 345 -13.58 4.27 20.76
C ILE A 345 -13.56 5.07 22.06
N THR A 346 -13.73 6.37 21.96
CA THR A 346 -13.78 7.28 23.10
C THR A 346 -15.12 7.15 23.85
N GLU A 347 -15.17 7.61 25.09
CA GLU A 347 -16.42 7.64 25.89
C GLU A 347 -17.52 8.46 25.18
N ASP A 348 -17.17 9.56 24.51
CA ASP A 348 -18.14 10.39 23.77
C ASP A 348 -18.68 9.67 22.54
N GLU A 349 -17.81 9.03 21.74
CA GLU A 349 -18.19 8.18 20.61
C GLU A 349 -19.10 7.03 21.08
N LEU A 350 -18.73 6.38 22.19
CA LEU A 350 -19.50 5.29 22.78
C LEU A 350 -20.87 5.78 23.30
N ALA A 351 -20.94 6.97 23.91
CA ALA A 351 -22.18 7.56 24.36
C ALA A 351 -23.17 7.82 23.20
N LEU A 352 -22.66 8.22 22.03
CA LEU A 352 -23.46 8.37 20.82
C LEU A 352 -23.96 7.03 20.29
N LEU A 353 -23.08 6.01 20.27
CA LEU A 353 -23.44 4.65 19.85
C LEU A 353 -24.48 4.02 20.77
N MET A 354 -24.39 4.25 22.09
CA MET A 354 -25.39 3.79 23.07
C MET A 354 -26.78 4.43 22.86
N LYS A 355 -26.82 5.67 22.38
CA LYS A 355 -28.10 6.31 22.01
C LYS A 355 -28.72 5.72 20.77
N GLN A 356 -27.87 5.38 19.78
CA GLN A 356 -28.28 4.83 18.50
C GLN A 356 -28.68 3.35 18.62
N TYR A 357 -27.94 2.58 19.43
CA TYR A 357 -28.09 1.13 19.53
C TYR A 357 -28.31 0.68 20.99
N PRO A 358 -29.57 0.37 21.39
CA PRO A 358 -29.91 -0.04 22.77
C PRO A 358 -29.13 -1.27 23.27
N ILE A 359 -28.75 -2.17 22.36
CA ILE A 359 -27.93 -3.35 22.70
C ILE A 359 -26.57 -2.95 23.28
N ILE A 360 -25.91 -1.92 22.71
CA ILE A 360 -24.62 -1.42 23.19
C ILE A 360 -24.76 -0.83 24.59
N HIS A 361 -25.86 -0.11 24.84
CA HIS A 361 -26.14 0.42 26.18
C HIS A 361 -26.34 -0.70 27.22
N LYS A 362 -27.02 -1.79 26.84
CA LYS A 362 -27.21 -2.98 27.69
C LYS A 362 -25.86 -3.65 28.02
N MET A 363 -24.99 -3.82 27.05
CA MET A 363 -23.65 -4.40 27.22
C MET A 363 -22.76 -3.53 28.12
N TYR A 364 -22.78 -2.22 27.93
CA TYR A 364 -21.99 -1.29 28.73
C TYR A 364 -22.32 -1.40 30.22
N LYS A 365 -23.59 -1.60 30.56
CA LYS A 365 -24.05 -1.74 31.96
C LYS A 365 -23.55 -3.01 32.65
N THR A 366 -23.18 -4.05 31.91
CA THR A 366 -22.71 -5.31 32.50
C THR A 366 -21.24 -5.32 32.88
N ASN A 367 -20.48 -4.28 32.52
CA ASN A 367 -19.03 -4.11 32.75
C ASN A 367 -18.14 -5.23 32.15
N SER A 368 -18.69 -6.38 31.78
CA SER A 368 -17.93 -7.52 31.25
C SER A 368 -17.47 -7.33 29.81
N TYR A 369 -18.05 -6.35 29.10
CA TYR A 369 -17.84 -6.14 27.67
C TYR A 369 -17.18 -4.79 27.32
N VAL A 370 -16.77 -4.01 28.33
CA VAL A 370 -16.27 -2.63 28.10
C VAL A 370 -15.11 -2.60 27.11
N ASP A 371 -14.22 -3.57 27.18
CA ASP A 371 -13.08 -3.63 26.29
C ASP A 371 -13.44 -4.00 24.85
N LEU A 372 -14.46 -4.83 24.63
CA LEU A 372 -14.97 -5.13 23.30
C LEU A 372 -15.64 -3.91 22.66
N LEU A 373 -16.35 -3.12 23.47
CA LEU A 373 -17.01 -1.90 23.03
C LEU A 373 -16.04 -0.77 22.64
N LYS A 374 -14.74 -0.95 22.88
CA LYS A 374 -13.70 -0.05 22.39
C LYS A 374 -13.35 -0.28 20.90
N SER A 375 -13.79 -1.40 20.32
CA SER A 375 -13.49 -1.76 18.93
C SER A 375 -14.71 -1.56 18.03
N PRO A 376 -14.62 -0.70 16.99
CA PRO A 376 -15.67 -0.55 15.98
C PRO A 376 -16.10 -1.86 15.34
N PHE A 377 -15.17 -2.78 15.14
CA PHE A 377 -15.44 -4.09 14.56
C PHE A 377 -16.43 -4.91 15.40
N TYR A 378 -16.17 -5.05 16.71
CA TYR A 378 -17.09 -5.82 17.58
C TYR A 378 -18.45 -5.14 17.70
N ILE A 379 -18.49 -3.82 17.78
CA ILE A 379 -19.76 -3.08 17.79
C ILE A 379 -20.54 -3.36 16.51
N ASN A 380 -19.90 -3.24 15.35
CA ASN A 380 -20.55 -3.53 14.09
C ASN A 380 -21.10 -4.97 14.04
N LEU A 381 -20.30 -5.93 14.47
CA LEU A 381 -20.67 -7.33 14.45
C LEU A 381 -21.90 -7.63 15.36
N ILE A 382 -21.88 -7.07 16.57
CA ILE A 382 -22.97 -7.22 17.56
C ILE A 382 -24.26 -6.60 17.03
N VAL A 383 -24.20 -5.39 16.52
CA VAL A 383 -25.37 -4.66 16.03
C VAL A 383 -25.92 -5.30 14.77
N SER A 384 -25.07 -5.63 13.79
CA SER A 384 -25.49 -6.18 12.49
C SER A 384 -26.10 -7.58 12.61
N ASN A 385 -25.68 -8.37 13.60
CA ASN A 385 -26.22 -9.71 13.81
C ASN A 385 -27.35 -9.76 14.87
N SER A 386 -27.74 -8.63 15.42
CA SER A 386 -28.80 -8.55 16.47
C SER A 386 -28.61 -9.59 17.58
N MET A 387 -27.36 -9.73 18.05
CA MET A 387 -26.98 -10.82 18.96
C MET A 387 -27.79 -10.79 20.28
N ASP A 388 -28.23 -11.96 20.73
CA ASP A 388 -28.81 -12.10 22.08
C ASP A 388 -27.69 -12.17 23.12
N ILE A 389 -27.39 -11.01 23.72
CA ILE A 389 -26.33 -10.89 24.72
C ILE A 389 -26.69 -11.46 26.09
N ASP A 390 -27.97 -11.80 26.35
CA ASP A 390 -28.38 -12.34 27.64
C ASP A 390 -27.81 -13.75 27.88
N ASN A 391 -27.51 -14.45 26.79
CA ASN A 391 -26.89 -15.78 26.81
C ASN A 391 -25.35 -15.74 26.69
N ILE A 392 -24.75 -14.55 26.59
CA ILE A 392 -23.31 -14.35 26.44
C ILE A 392 -22.78 -13.72 27.73
N GLY A 393 -21.99 -14.47 28.53
CA GLY A 393 -21.58 -14.02 29.86
C GLY A 393 -20.35 -13.12 29.86
N ASP A 394 -19.43 -13.29 28.91
CA ASP A 394 -18.14 -12.60 28.86
C ASP A 394 -17.54 -12.56 27.43
N GLU A 395 -16.35 -12.00 27.29
CA GLU A 395 -15.63 -11.87 26.01
C GLU A 395 -15.36 -13.23 25.36
N ASN A 396 -15.00 -14.25 26.14
CA ASN A 396 -14.71 -15.58 25.56
C ASN A 396 -15.98 -16.23 25.00
N SER A 397 -17.08 -16.16 25.72
CA SER A 397 -18.36 -16.68 25.24
C SER A 397 -18.84 -15.94 24.01
N LEU A 398 -18.52 -14.63 23.88
CA LEU A 398 -18.81 -13.88 22.64
C LEU A 398 -17.92 -14.33 21.48
N ARG A 399 -16.63 -14.56 21.70
CA ARG A 399 -15.73 -15.08 20.66
C ARG A 399 -16.13 -16.47 20.19
N GLU A 400 -16.56 -17.32 21.12
CA GLU A 400 -17.10 -18.66 20.82
C GLU A 400 -18.42 -18.57 20.05
N TYR A 401 -19.29 -17.62 20.39
CA TYR A 401 -20.51 -17.34 19.64
C TYR A 401 -20.20 -16.87 18.21
N ILE A 402 -19.23 -15.97 18.05
CA ILE A 402 -18.77 -15.50 16.72
C ILE A 402 -18.28 -16.67 15.89
N TRP A 403 -17.45 -17.54 16.47
CA TRP A 403 -16.95 -18.72 15.79
C TRP A 403 -18.08 -19.62 15.32
N LYS A 404 -18.95 -20.06 16.24
CA LYS A 404 -20.02 -21.03 15.93
C LYS A 404 -21.08 -20.45 14.99
N ASN A 405 -21.62 -19.29 15.34
CA ASN A 405 -22.87 -18.82 14.72
C ASN A 405 -22.63 -17.84 13.56
N ILE A 406 -21.50 -17.13 13.54
CA ILE A 406 -21.20 -16.18 12.47
C ILE A 406 -20.24 -16.79 11.46
N ILE A 407 -19.09 -17.31 11.91
CA ILE A 407 -18.07 -17.84 10.99
C ILE A 407 -18.47 -19.21 10.45
N CYS A 408 -18.88 -20.13 11.34
CA CYS A 408 -19.20 -21.51 10.97
C CYS A 408 -20.67 -21.73 10.62
N LEU A 409 -21.53 -20.71 10.77
CA LEU A 409 -22.96 -20.74 10.45
C LEU A 409 -23.71 -21.90 11.11
N GLU A 410 -23.37 -22.29 12.36
CA GLU A 410 -23.89 -23.51 12.98
C GLU A 410 -25.43 -23.53 13.03
N GLU A 411 -26.06 -22.45 13.47
CA GLU A 411 -27.53 -22.33 13.51
C GLU A 411 -28.16 -22.15 12.12
N LYS A 412 -27.44 -21.45 11.21
CA LYS A 412 -27.95 -21.13 9.86
C LYS A 412 -27.66 -22.19 8.82
N SER A 413 -26.80 -23.17 9.10
CA SER A 413 -26.42 -24.24 8.17
C SER A 413 -27.63 -25.02 7.63
N ARG A 414 -28.64 -25.22 8.46
CA ARG A 414 -29.89 -25.88 8.06
C ARG A 414 -30.67 -25.09 7.02
N MET A 415 -30.63 -23.75 7.07
CA MET A 415 -31.34 -22.90 6.09
C MET A 415 -30.74 -23.05 4.69
N TYR A 416 -29.42 -23.29 4.61
CA TYR A 416 -28.70 -23.49 3.37
C TYR A 416 -28.58 -24.96 2.96
N SER A 417 -29.18 -25.90 3.75
CA SER A 417 -29.08 -27.35 3.52
C SER A 417 -27.62 -27.86 3.45
N ILE A 418 -26.70 -27.23 4.21
CA ILE A 418 -25.30 -27.61 4.30
C ILE A 418 -24.97 -28.21 5.67
N LEU A 419 -23.91 -29.02 5.72
CA LEU A 419 -23.43 -29.60 6.97
C LEU A 419 -22.45 -28.65 7.67
N SER A 420 -22.68 -28.34 8.95
CA SER A 420 -21.79 -27.45 9.73
C SER A 420 -20.31 -27.88 9.69
N ASN A 421 -20.04 -29.19 9.75
CA ASN A 421 -18.67 -29.70 9.66
C ASN A 421 -17.99 -29.32 8.32
N LYS A 422 -18.74 -29.31 7.23
CA LYS A 422 -18.21 -28.91 5.93
C LYS A 422 -17.92 -27.42 5.85
N VAL A 423 -18.71 -26.61 6.53
CA VAL A 423 -18.44 -25.17 6.67
C VAL A 423 -17.13 -24.95 7.43
N ILE A 424 -16.95 -25.63 8.56
CA ILE A 424 -15.71 -25.56 9.37
C ILE A 424 -14.50 -25.98 8.52
N GLU A 425 -14.55 -27.15 7.86
CA GLU A 425 -13.48 -27.63 6.98
C GLU A 425 -13.15 -26.61 5.88
N THR A 426 -14.16 -25.96 5.32
CA THR A 426 -13.98 -24.95 4.26
C THR A 426 -13.33 -23.68 4.81
N VAL A 427 -13.79 -23.17 5.97
CA VAL A 427 -13.21 -21.99 6.62
C VAL A 427 -11.75 -22.25 7.00
N GLU A 428 -11.47 -23.39 7.64
CA GLU A 428 -10.10 -23.81 7.99
C GLU A 428 -9.22 -23.92 6.73
N LYS A 429 -9.74 -24.50 5.64
CA LYS A 429 -9.02 -24.58 4.36
C LYS A 429 -8.67 -23.20 3.82
N ILE A 430 -9.63 -22.26 3.77
CA ILE A 430 -9.40 -20.89 3.32
C ILE A 430 -8.27 -20.24 4.14
N VAL A 431 -8.36 -20.32 5.47
CA VAL A 431 -7.44 -19.67 6.39
C VAL A 431 -6.04 -20.29 6.32
N PHE A 432 -5.94 -21.62 6.39
CA PHE A 432 -4.65 -22.28 6.49
C PHE A 432 -3.90 -22.33 5.16
N GLU A 433 -4.58 -22.53 4.04
CA GLU A 433 -3.91 -22.48 2.74
C GLU A 433 -3.42 -21.07 2.41
N ARG A 434 -4.25 -20.06 2.69
CA ARG A 434 -3.86 -18.67 2.54
C ARG A 434 -2.63 -18.33 3.38
N ALA A 435 -2.64 -18.71 4.65
CA ALA A 435 -1.55 -18.45 5.56
C ALA A 435 -0.24 -19.18 5.17
N ARG A 436 -0.33 -20.47 4.80
CA ARG A 436 0.84 -21.25 4.35
C ARG A 436 1.51 -20.71 3.10
N LYS A 437 0.69 -20.26 2.15
CA LYS A 437 1.16 -19.82 0.82
C LYS A 437 1.40 -18.30 0.77
N PHE A 438 1.05 -17.57 1.82
CA PHE A 438 1.08 -16.10 1.86
C PHE A 438 0.30 -15.47 0.70
N MET A 439 -0.89 -15.99 0.39
CA MET A 439 -1.71 -15.57 -0.74
C MET A 439 -2.80 -14.60 -0.30
N LEU A 440 -3.30 -13.80 -1.23
CA LEU A 440 -4.47 -12.93 -1.04
C LEU A 440 -5.72 -13.74 -0.69
N GLY A 441 -5.87 -14.92 -1.26
CA GLY A 441 -6.99 -15.82 -1.06
C GLY A 441 -6.75 -17.17 -1.73
N ILE A 442 -7.72 -18.09 -1.62
CA ILE A 442 -7.74 -19.35 -2.37
C ILE A 442 -8.65 -19.23 -3.59
N HIS A 443 -8.42 -20.05 -4.61
CA HIS A 443 -9.24 -20.01 -5.82
C HIS A 443 -10.66 -20.47 -5.53
N LYS A 444 -11.68 -19.79 -6.09
CA LYS A 444 -13.10 -20.08 -5.86
C LYS A 444 -13.52 -21.51 -6.24
N ASP A 445 -12.85 -22.09 -7.27
CA ASP A 445 -13.14 -23.45 -7.72
C ASP A 445 -12.66 -24.53 -6.72
N ASP A 446 -11.86 -24.16 -5.73
CA ASP A 446 -11.41 -25.03 -4.65
C ASP A 446 -12.43 -25.14 -3.50
N ILE A 447 -13.54 -24.40 -3.60
CA ILE A 447 -14.60 -24.33 -2.59
C ILE A 447 -15.89 -24.90 -3.17
N ASP A 448 -16.62 -25.66 -2.34
CA ASP A 448 -17.97 -26.09 -2.67
C ASP A 448 -18.89 -24.88 -2.92
N ARG A 449 -19.67 -24.91 -4.01
CA ARG A 449 -20.47 -23.76 -4.46
C ARG A 449 -21.57 -23.38 -3.47
N ASP A 450 -22.21 -24.36 -2.85
CA ASP A 450 -23.34 -24.11 -1.93
C ASP A 450 -22.79 -23.50 -0.63
N ILE A 451 -21.66 -23.99 -0.14
CA ILE A 451 -20.96 -23.44 1.03
C ILE A 451 -20.46 -22.03 0.72
N MET A 452 -19.83 -21.84 -0.45
CA MET A 452 -19.36 -20.51 -0.88
C MET A 452 -20.50 -19.50 -0.93
N HIS A 453 -21.64 -19.90 -1.52
CA HIS A 453 -22.82 -19.02 -1.59
C HIS A 453 -23.34 -18.65 -0.20
N ALA A 454 -23.43 -19.62 0.72
CA ALA A 454 -23.86 -19.36 2.09
C ALA A 454 -22.91 -18.40 2.82
N LEU A 455 -21.59 -18.65 2.75
CA LEU A 455 -20.58 -17.80 3.40
C LEU A 455 -20.54 -16.38 2.80
N LEU A 456 -20.73 -16.23 1.49
CA LEU A 456 -20.84 -14.90 0.84
C LEU A 456 -22.10 -14.17 1.28
N SER A 457 -23.26 -14.86 1.29
CA SER A 457 -24.54 -14.26 1.67
C SER A 457 -24.56 -13.78 3.13
N GLU A 458 -23.87 -14.50 4.02
CA GLU A 458 -23.75 -14.15 5.43
C GLU A 458 -22.56 -13.19 5.72
N GLY A 459 -21.84 -12.78 4.68
CA GLY A 459 -20.73 -11.82 4.82
C GLY A 459 -19.51 -12.36 5.59
N VAL A 460 -19.31 -13.67 5.63
CA VAL A 460 -18.17 -14.33 6.27
C VAL A 460 -16.94 -14.26 5.38
N ILE A 461 -17.13 -14.45 4.08
CA ILE A 461 -16.06 -14.38 3.07
C ILE A 461 -16.25 -13.21 2.12
N ALA A 462 -15.17 -12.79 1.51
CA ALA A 462 -15.16 -11.80 0.44
C ALA A 462 -14.51 -12.40 -0.81
N GLN A 463 -15.06 -12.06 -1.97
CA GLN A 463 -14.54 -12.47 -3.27
C GLN A 463 -13.84 -11.28 -3.93
N GLN A 464 -12.65 -11.52 -4.46
CA GLN A 464 -11.91 -10.57 -5.27
C GLN A 464 -11.42 -11.26 -6.56
N GLY A 465 -12.13 -11.02 -7.66
CA GLY A 465 -11.93 -11.78 -8.90
C GLY A 465 -12.26 -13.27 -8.69
N ASP A 466 -11.27 -14.13 -8.91
CA ASP A 466 -11.39 -15.58 -8.71
C ASP A 466 -10.93 -16.06 -7.32
N TYR A 467 -10.49 -15.14 -6.47
CA TYR A 467 -9.97 -15.45 -5.15
C TYR A 467 -10.99 -15.18 -4.05
N ILE A 468 -10.99 -16.06 -3.05
CA ILE A 468 -11.86 -16.03 -1.87
C ILE A 468 -10.99 -15.95 -0.61
N ARG A 469 -11.37 -15.07 0.32
CA ARG A 469 -10.75 -14.93 1.64
C ARG A 469 -11.82 -14.65 2.69
N LEU A 470 -11.48 -14.75 3.96
CA LEU A 470 -12.37 -14.24 5.01
C LEU A 470 -12.51 -12.71 4.86
N LYS A 471 -13.71 -12.22 5.14
CA LYS A 471 -14.04 -10.78 4.97
C LYS A 471 -13.22 -9.90 5.91
N TYR A 472 -13.00 -10.36 7.14
CA TYR A 472 -12.28 -9.65 8.18
C TYR A 472 -11.08 -10.46 8.67
N ASP A 473 -9.92 -9.82 8.85
CA ASP A 473 -8.71 -10.48 9.33
C ASP A 473 -8.86 -11.02 10.77
N ILE A 474 -9.74 -10.41 11.58
CA ILE A 474 -10.09 -10.93 12.92
C ILE A 474 -10.76 -12.31 12.85
N PHE A 475 -11.52 -12.60 11.79
CA PHE A 475 -12.11 -13.94 11.63
C PHE A 475 -11.02 -15.02 11.45
N GLU A 476 -9.92 -14.67 10.80
CA GLU A 476 -8.77 -15.59 10.71
C GLU A 476 -8.11 -15.78 12.07
N ASP A 477 -7.93 -14.70 12.84
CA ASP A 477 -7.39 -14.80 14.20
C ASP A 477 -8.26 -15.71 15.07
N ILE A 478 -9.58 -15.58 15.01
CA ILE A 478 -10.54 -16.45 15.73
C ILE A 478 -10.47 -17.92 15.25
N CYS A 479 -10.32 -18.15 13.94
CA CYS A 479 -10.15 -19.48 13.37
C CYS A 479 -8.87 -20.15 13.90
N PHE A 480 -7.74 -19.43 13.91
CA PHE A 480 -6.48 -19.93 14.45
C PHE A 480 -6.58 -20.21 15.96
N GLU A 481 -7.23 -19.32 16.72
CA GLU A 481 -7.44 -19.55 18.17
C GLU A 481 -8.22 -20.83 18.43
N HIS A 482 -9.31 -21.03 17.70
CA HIS A 482 -10.10 -22.25 17.84
C HIS A 482 -9.30 -23.50 17.46
N TYR A 483 -8.50 -23.43 16.40
CA TYR A 483 -7.61 -24.51 16.01
C TYR A 483 -6.55 -24.81 17.08
N PHE A 484 -5.90 -23.80 17.65
CA PHE A 484 -4.90 -23.98 18.70
C PHE A 484 -5.53 -24.54 19.98
N ASP A 485 -6.70 -24.08 20.39
CA ASP A 485 -7.43 -24.63 21.55
C ASP A 485 -7.71 -26.11 21.36
N LYS A 486 -8.26 -26.48 20.22
CA LYS A 486 -8.54 -27.89 19.88
C LYS A 486 -7.27 -28.74 19.84
N ALA A 487 -6.20 -28.27 19.21
CA ALA A 487 -4.93 -28.98 19.14
C ALA A 487 -4.28 -29.13 20.54
N PHE A 488 -4.38 -28.09 21.35
CA PHE A 488 -3.85 -28.10 22.71
C PHE A 488 -4.63 -29.09 23.62
N ASP A 489 -5.94 -29.11 23.56
CA ASP A 489 -6.79 -30.04 24.31
C ASP A 489 -6.53 -31.50 23.90
N LEU A 490 -6.32 -31.74 22.60
CA LEU A 490 -6.02 -33.08 22.08
C LEU A 490 -4.64 -33.59 22.49
N CYS A 491 -3.68 -32.70 22.75
CA CYS A 491 -2.33 -33.11 23.14
C CYS A 491 -2.24 -33.72 24.57
N LYS A 492 -3.24 -33.45 25.43
CA LYS A 492 -3.34 -33.99 26.81
C LYS A 492 -2.05 -33.83 27.61
N GLY A 493 -1.42 -32.66 27.53
CA GLY A 493 -0.18 -32.32 28.21
C GLY A 493 1.11 -32.82 27.51
N LYS A 494 1.01 -33.45 26.33
CA LYS A 494 2.17 -33.76 25.50
C LYS A 494 2.53 -32.58 24.61
N TYR A 495 3.18 -31.58 25.15
CA TYR A 495 3.48 -30.32 24.46
C TYR A 495 4.17 -30.50 23.11
N LYS A 496 5.10 -31.45 23.01
CA LYS A 496 5.76 -31.73 21.73
C LYS A 496 4.77 -32.06 20.62
N THR A 497 3.73 -32.87 20.89
CA THR A 497 2.70 -33.22 19.89
C THR A 497 1.92 -32.00 19.45
N PHE A 498 1.62 -31.07 20.36
CA PHE A 498 0.96 -29.81 20.02
C PHE A 498 1.81 -28.95 19.10
N TYR A 499 3.10 -28.76 19.44
CA TYR A 499 3.97 -27.93 18.63
C TYR A 499 4.30 -28.56 17.27
N ASP A 500 4.51 -29.87 17.20
CA ASP A 500 4.69 -30.60 15.95
C ASP A 500 3.45 -30.42 15.02
N GLU A 501 2.24 -30.42 15.59
CA GLU A 501 0.99 -30.22 14.84
C GLU A 501 0.90 -28.80 14.27
N ILE A 502 1.11 -27.79 15.09
CA ILE A 502 0.96 -26.38 14.64
C ILE A 502 2.11 -25.93 13.74
N GLU A 503 3.33 -26.51 13.85
CA GLU A 503 4.45 -26.22 12.93
C GLU A 503 4.16 -26.61 11.48
N ASN A 504 3.25 -27.55 11.24
CA ASN A 504 2.81 -27.91 9.89
C ASN A 504 2.12 -26.76 9.15
N LEU A 505 1.70 -25.72 9.86
CA LEU A 505 1.15 -24.49 9.27
C LEU A 505 2.22 -23.56 8.69
N GLY A 506 3.50 -23.83 8.95
CA GLY A 506 4.63 -23.04 8.47
C GLY A 506 4.88 -21.77 9.30
N ARG A 507 5.70 -20.85 8.77
CA ARG A 507 6.17 -19.67 9.53
C ARG A 507 5.08 -18.71 9.98
N CYS A 508 3.97 -18.64 9.28
CA CYS A 508 2.82 -17.80 9.66
C CYS A 508 2.24 -18.14 11.03
N VAL A 509 2.53 -19.35 11.54
CA VAL A 509 2.01 -19.83 12.83
C VAL A 509 2.54 -19.02 14.02
N TYR A 510 3.76 -18.50 13.97
CA TYR A 510 4.38 -17.83 15.12
C TYR A 510 3.58 -16.59 15.54
N ARG A 511 3.25 -15.73 14.60
CA ARG A 511 2.43 -14.53 14.89
C ARG A 511 1.04 -14.90 15.40
N ARG A 512 0.39 -15.88 14.78
CA ARG A 512 -0.94 -16.36 15.20
C ARG A 512 -0.91 -16.96 16.59
N TYR A 513 0.14 -17.72 16.90
CA TYR A 513 0.39 -18.24 18.24
C TYR A 513 0.60 -17.12 19.27
N GLN A 514 1.38 -16.09 18.95
CA GLN A 514 1.56 -14.93 19.85
C GLN A 514 0.23 -14.24 20.14
N ILE A 515 -0.64 -14.07 19.11
CA ILE A 515 -1.99 -13.49 19.28
C ILE A 515 -2.83 -14.40 20.20
N TRP A 516 -2.81 -15.70 19.98
CA TRP A 516 -3.51 -16.68 20.82
C TRP A 516 -3.06 -16.59 22.27
N ILE A 517 -1.76 -16.58 22.56
CA ILE A 517 -1.19 -16.40 23.90
C ILE A 517 -1.67 -15.07 24.51
N SER A 518 -1.57 -13.97 23.76
CA SER A 518 -2.01 -12.65 24.22
C SER A 518 -3.48 -12.62 24.61
N ASN A 519 -4.34 -13.30 23.85
CA ASN A 519 -5.78 -13.39 24.15
C ASN A 519 -6.08 -14.32 25.35
N LYS A 520 -5.31 -15.40 25.54
CA LYS A 520 -5.44 -16.28 26.74
C LYS A 520 -5.12 -15.58 28.05
N MET A 521 -4.35 -14.49 28.01
CA MET A 521 -4.01 -13.70 29.20
C MET A 521 -5.21 -12.95 29.80
N PHE A 522 -6.29 -12.78 29.09
CA PHE A 522 -7.49 -12.11 29.59
C PHE A 522 -8.03 -12.78 30.88
N ILE A 523 -8.00 -14.11 30.96
CA ILE A 523 -8.55 -14.86 32.08
C ILE A 523 -7.44 -15.19 33.10
N GLN A 524 -7.61 -14.78 34.36
CA GLN A 524 -6.65 -15.03 35.42
C GLN A 524 -6.31 -16.52 35.59
N VAL A 525 -7.30 -17.41 35.54
CA VAL A 525 -7.04 -18.87 35.66
C VAL A 525 -6.11 -19.37 34.54
N ASN A 526 -6.19 -18.78 33.34
CA ASN A 526 -5.27 -19.11 32.25
C ASN A 526 -3.86 -18.60 32.57
N ARG A 527 -3.70 -17.41 33.14
CA ARG A 527 -2.40 -16.89 33.56
C ARG A 527 -1.76 -17.77 34.62
N ASP A 528 -2.54 -18.18 35.62
CA ASP A 528 -2.05 -18.97 36.78
C ASP A 528 -1.68 -20.42 36.43
N LYS A 529 -2.32 -21.03 35.45
CA LYS A 529 -2.17 -22.45 35.15
C LYS A 529 -1.63 -22.69 33.74
N PHE A 530 -2.36 -22.21 32.74
CA PHE A 530 -2.05 -22.50 31.33
C PHE A 530 -0.76 -21.81 30.91
N LEU A 531 -0.68 -20.48 31.06
CA LEU A 531 0.52 -19.72 30.69
C LEU A 531 1.70 -20.03 31.58
N TYR A 532 1.47 -20.26 32.89
CA TYR A 532 2.49 -20.74 33.77
C TYR A 532 3.15 -22.03 33.23
N SER A 533 2.35 -23.02 32.86
CA SER A 533 2.88 -24.27 32.30
C SER A 533 3.65 -24.07 30.99
N LEU A 534 3.19 -23.18 30.12
CA LEU A 534 3.86 -22.88 28.85
C LEU A 534 5.17 -22.09 29.03
N THR A 535 5.25 -21.25 30.04
CA THR A 535 6.45 -20.46 30.33
C THR A 535 7.54 -21.28 31.02
N PHE A 536 7.19 -22.09 32.04
CA PHE A 536 8.14 -22.72 32.95
C PHE A 536 8.43 -24.19 32.64
N SER A 537 7.63 -24.89 31.80
CA SER A 537 7.88 -26.29 31.48
C SER A 537 9.14 -26.51 30.65
N ASP A 538 10.00 -27.46 31.09
CA ASP A 538 11.20 -27.87 30.34
C ASP A 538 10.91 -28.72 29.09
N GLU A 539 9.68 -29.23 28.96
CA GLU A 539 9.27 -30.03 27.81
C GLU A 539 8.99 -29.18 26.55
N ILE A 540 8.93 -27.84 26.68
CA ILE A 540 8.64 -26.95 25.60
C ILE A 540 9.91 -26.54 24.86
N PRO A 541 9.98 -26.67 23.52
CA PRO A 541 11.10 -26.21 22.73
C PRO A 541 11.40 -24.72 22.96
N GLN A 542 12.68 -24.36 23.05
CA GLN A 542 13.09 -22.96 23.33
C GLN A 542 12.57 -21.95 22.34
N SER A 543 12.41 -22.34 21.05
CA SER A 543 11.80 -21.51 20.02
C SER A 543 10.36 -21.11 20.40
N TRP A 544 9.58 -22.04 20.93
CA TRP A 544 8.20 -21.83 21.33
C TRP A 544 8.06 -21.12 22.67
N LYS A 545 8.97 -21.38 23.63
CA LYS A 545 9.06 -20.56 24.86
C LYS A 545 9.21 -19.09 24.50
N ARG A 546 10.14 -18.79 23.59
CA ARG A 546 10.32 -17.42 23.10
C ARG A 546 9.06 -16.84 22.47
N GLN A 547 8.30 -17.60 21.67
CA GLN A 547 7.04 -17.12 21.11
C GLN A 547 5.97 -16.86 22.19
N THR A 548 5.96 -17.69 23.25
CA THR A 548 5.09 -17.49 24.41
C THR A 548 5.44 -16.20 25.14
N GLU A 549 6.72 -15.96 25.42
CA GLU A 549 7.20 -14.73 26.06
C GLU A 549 6.84 -13.48 25.24
N ILE A 550 7.02 -13.54 23.92
CA ILE A 550 6.62 -12.45 23.01
C ILE A 550 5.10 -12.20 23.08
N GLY A 551 4.29 -13.27 23.06
CA GLY A 551 2.83 -13.17 23.17
C GLY A 551 2.39 -12.55 24.49
N ILE A 552 3.06 -12.89 25.61
CA ILE A 552 2.84 -12.30 26.93
C ILE A 552 3.16 -10.80 26.90
N VAL A 553 4.34 -10.43 26.41
CA VAL A 553 4.80 -9.03 26.36
C VAL A 553 3.90 -8.15 25.44
N LYS A 554 3.38 -8.72 24.36
CA LYS A 554 2.45 -8.03 23.44
C LYS A 554 1.03 -7.84 24.02
N SER A 555 0.70 -8.55 25.10
CA SER A 555 -0.64 -8.47 25.71
C SER A 555 -0.81 -7.22 26.57
N ARG A 556 -2.01 -6.62 26.51
CA ARG A 556 -2.42 -5.56 27.43
C ARG A 556 -2.47 -5.99 28.89
N PHE A 557 -2.44 -7.29 29.18
CA PHE A 557 -2.39 -7.89 30.52
C PHE A 557 -0.98 -8.31 30.94
N CYS A 558 0.04 -7.80 30.28
CA CYS A 558 1.42 -8.06 30.57
C CYS A 558 1.78 -7.73 32.04
N ASP A 559 1.36 -6.55 32.50
CA ASP A 559 1.62 -6.12 33.88
C ASP A 559 1.00 -7.06 34.90
N ASN A 560 -0.25 -7.50 34.68
CA ASN A 560 -0.91 -8.47 35.55
C ASN A 560 -0.13 -9.80 35.65
N TYR A 561 0.40 -10.28 34.53
CA TYR A 561 1.18 -11.51 34.53
C TYR A 561 2.50 -11.37 35.31
N PHE A 562 3.18 -10.24 35.16
CA PHE A 562 4.39 -9.95 35.93
C PHE A 562 4.12 -9.72 37.42
N GLU A 563 2.99 -9.15 37.80
CA GLU A 563 2.56 -9.06 39.19
C GLU A 563 2.28 -10.44 39.80
N GLU A 564 1.67 -11.34 39.04
CA GLU A 564 1.28 -12.68 39.47
C GLU A 564 2.47 -13.67 39.47
N GLN A 565 3.34 -13.63 38.43
CA GLN A 565 4.40 -14.64 38.21
C GLN A 565 5.82 -14.07 38.32
N GLY A 566 6.00 -12.80 38.65
CA GLY A 566 7.30 -12.13 38.64
C GLY A 566 8.34 -12.73 39.58
N SER A 567 7.92 -13.24 40.74
CA SER A 567 8.82 -13.90 41.68
C SER A 567 9.43 -15.19 41.07
N GLU A 568 8.62 -16.00 40.41
CA GLU A 568 9.05 -17.23 39.75
C GLU A 568 9.96 -16.94 38.55
N ILE A 569 9.63 -15.91 37.76
CA ILE A 569 10.45 -15.43 36.63
C ILE A 569 11.84 -15.03 37.11
N LEU A 570 11.95 -14.36 38.28
CA LEU A 570 13.22 -13.97 38.89
C LEU A 570 13.99 -15.17 39.41
N GLU A 571 13.35 -16.11 40.12
CA GLU A 571 13.95 -17.28 40.69
C GLU A 571 14.51 -18.23 39.61
N GLN A 572 13.83 -18.37 38.49
CA GLN A 572 14.27 -19.16 37.35
C GLN A 572 15.21 -18.43 36.38
N GLY A 573 15.56 -17.18 36.66
CA GLY A 573 16.51 -16.41 35.86
C GLY A 573 15.99 -15.98 34.47
N MET A 574 14.68 -16.07 34.21
CA MET A 574 14.07 -15.81 32.92
C MET A 574 13.87 -14.29 32.62
N LEU A 575 14.07 -13.43 33.62
CA LEU A 575 13.88 -11.98 33.45
C LEU A 575 14.70 -11.43 32.29
N PHE A 576 15.92 -11.94 32.08
CA PHE A 576 16.79 -11.48 31.00
C PHE A 576 16.19 -11.79 29.61
N ASP A 577 15.54 -12.94 29.44
CA ASP A 577 14.91 -13.34 28.17
C ASP A 577 13.68 -12.46 27.89
N PHE A 578 12.86 -12.20 28.92
CA PHE A 578 11.75 -11.26 28.80
C PHE A 578 12.23 -9.86 28.45
N VAL A 579 13.24 -9.31 29.14
CA VAL A 579 13.80 -7.99 28.86
C VAL A 579 14.41 -7.93 27.45
N LYS A 580 15.08 -8.99 27.00
CA LYS A 580 15.60 -9.08 25.65
C LYS A 580 14.48 -9.07 24.61
N ASN A 581 13.41 -9.81 24.86
CA ASN A 581 12.24 -9.83 23.96
C ASN A 581 11.52 -8.48 23.97
N ILE A 582 11.35 -7.82 25.13
CA ILE A 582 10.84 -6.46 25.23
C ILE A 582 11.71 -5.50 24.40
N ASN A 583 13.04 -5.54 24.56
CA ASN A 583 13.94 -4.68 23.78
C ASN A 583 13.88 -4.92 22.27
N LEU A 584 13.69 -6.17 21.84
CA LEU A 584 13.57 -6.48 20.41
C LEU A 584 12.23 -5.97 19.82
N PHE A 585 11.17 -5.87 20.63
CA PHE A 585 9.82 -5.60 20.13
C PHE A 585 9.23 -4.26 20.59
N ALA A 586 9.70 -3.65 21.67
CA ALA A 586 9.14 -2.42 22.22
C ALA A 586 10.08 -1.20 22.17
N PHE A 587 11.39 -1.37 22.09
CA PHE A 587 12.32 -0.30 22.46
C PHE A 587 13.28 0.22 21.39
N GLU A 588 13.35 -0.33 20.19
CA GLU A 588 14.26 0.23 19.18
C GLU A 588 13.96 1.70 18.82
N GLY A 589 12.71 2.14 18.94
CA GLY A 589 12.30 3.53 18.68
C GLY A 589 12.56 4.50 19.85
N GLU A 590 12.18 4.11 21.08
CA GLU A 590 12.25 5.02 22.25
C GLU A 590 13.65 5.11 22.87
N LEU A 591 14.43 4.03 22.85
CA LEU A 591 15.81 4.06 23.35
C LEU A 591 16.75 4.95 22.51
N LEU A 592 16.49 5.10 21.23
CA LEU A 592 17.23 6.06 20.39
C LEU A 592 16.92 7.50 20.80
N HIS A 593 15.69 7.83 21.18
CA HIS A 593 15.31 9.15 21.70
C HIS A 593 15.90 9.41 23.09
N ILE A 594 15.84 8.42 24.00
CA ILE A 594 16.40 8.55 25.36
C ILE A 594 17.92 8.67 25.33
N ARG A 595 18.63 7.99 24.42
CA ARG A 595 20.08 8.14 24.25
C ARG A 595 20.50 9.51 23.70
N GLN A 596 19.64 10.16 22.94
CA GLN A 596 19.91 11.52 22.44
C GLN A 596 19.62 12.61 23.50
N GLU A 597 18.70 12.36 24.44
CA GLU A 597 18.31 13.37 25.45
C GLU A 597 19.01 13.23 26.81
N SER A 598 19.63 12.09 27.13
CA SER A 598 20.29 11.91 28.45
C SER A 598 21.51 10.99 28.43
N PRO A 599 22.72 11.56 28.37
CA PRO A 599 23.95 10.76 28.44
C PRO A 599 24.29 10.16 29.81
N GLN A 600 23.46 10.35 30.84
CA GLN A 600 23.75 9.94 32.21
C GLN A 600 22.53 9.37 32.93
N MET A 601 22.09 8.14 32.62
CA MET A 601 21.33 7.34 33.59
C MET A 601 22.27 6.35 34.28
N LYS A 602 22.70 6.70 35.49
CA LYS A 602 23.29 5.76 36.44
C LYS A 602 22.16 4.96 37.07
N LEU A 603 22.23 3.65 36.94
CA LEU A 603 21.42 2.71 37.72
C LEU A 603 21.68 2.97 39.20
N SER A 604 20.67 3.44 39.94
CA SER A 604 20.73 3.55 41.39
C SER A 604 20.65 2.16 42.03
N PRO A 605 21.42 1.88 43.06
CA PRO A 605 21.38 0.57 43.71
C PRO A 605 20.04 0.37 44.43
N ILE A 606 19.51 -0.83 44.28
CA ILE A 606 18.27 -1.35 44.85
C ILE A 606 18.37 -1.24 46.39
N GLY A 607 17.52 -0.41 46.98
CA GLY A 607 17.28 -0.37 48.42
C GLY A 607 15.86 -0.82 48.72
N ASN A 608 15.80 -1.87 49.56
CA ASN A 608 14.60 -2.37 50.24
C ASN A 608 13.45 -2.96 49.40
N GLY A 609 13.63 -4.22 49.00
CA GLY A 609 12.60 -5.27 49.08
C GLY A 609 11.24 -5.06 48.41
N ARG A 610 11.12 -4.17 47.41
CA ARG A 610 9.92 -4.08 46.57
C ARG A 610 10.33 -4.31 45.12
N PRO A 611 9.55 -5.10 44.35
CA PRO A 611 9.84 -5.28 42.92
C PRO A 611 9.78 -3.94 42.21
N CYS A 612 10.80 -3.70 41.38
CA CYS A 612 10.87 -2.53 40.54
C CYS A 612 9.82 -2.68 39.43
N ILE A 613 8.70 -1.97 39.56
CA ILE A 613 7.75 -1.84 38.45
C ILE A 613 8.39 -0.92 37.44
N ILE A 614 8.82 -1.48 36.32
CA ILE A 614 9.20 -0.70 35.15
C ILE A 614 7.87 -0.16 34.58
N ARG A 615 7.52 1.07 34.93
CA ARG A 615 6.47 1.79 34.19
C ARG A 615 7.06 2.13 32.83
N LEU A 616 6.57 1.46 31.82
CA LEU A 616 6.76 1.79 30.41
C LEU A 616 5.93 3.02 30.04
#